data_97f54f1e5bb126e1e36ff71b0f6ce0d9
#
_entry.id   97f54f1e5bb126e1e36ff71b0f6ce0d9
#
_cell.length_a   1.000
_cell.length_b   1.000
_cell.length_c   1.000
_cell.angle_alpha   90.00
_cell.angle_beta   90.00
_cell.angle_gamma   90.00
#
_symmetry.space_group_name_H-M   'P 1'
#
loop_
_entity.id
_entity.type
_entity.pdbx_description
1 polymer ?
#
loop_
_entity_poly.entity_id
_entity_poly.type
_entity_poly.pdbx_seq_one_letter_code
_entity_poly.pdbx_strand_id
1 'polypeptide(L)'
;MKYCVAILILACSGFGQQRDYLTADEIDQVREAQEPNARLLLYVHFAKERIAEIQKFLIKEKAGRSALIHDALEDYTRIIEAIDTVSDDALRRKVALDVGMKAVADAEKEMLTTLNKIEESDAKDLPRFEFALKAAIDTTSDSEELSQEDLKTRTTELATKDTKEKEEKQALLGTKEKEEKKTADNTDTKDGKPKRKAPSLYKPGEKPPDKQ
;
A
#
# COMPACT_ATOMS: atom_id res chain seq x y z
N MET A 1 10.86 11.03 54.89
CA MET A 1 9.68 11.01 54.02
C MET A 1 10.15 11.21 52.59
N LYS A 2 10.15 10.13 51.79
CA LYS A 2 10.67 10.11 50.43
C LYS A 2 9.43 9.98 49.50
N TYR A 3 9.07 11.06 48.79
CA TYR A 3 7.99 11.08 47.86
C TYR A 3 8.49 10.51 46.52
N CYS A 4 8.08 9.28 46.18
CA CYS A 4 8.21 8.71 44.85
C CYS A 4 7.12 9.32 43.97
N VAL A 5 7.49 10.25 43.08
CA VAL A 5 6.63 10.74 42.02
C VAL A 5 6.73 9.75 40.88
N ALA A 6 5.72 8.88 40.72
CA ALA A 6 5.56 8.03 39.59
C ALA A 6 4.99 8.86 38.41
N ILE A 7 5.83 9.23 37.47
CA ILE A 7 5.40 9.86 36.20
C ILE A 7 4.85 8.76 35.31
N LEU A 8 3.51 8.67 35.24
CA LEU A 8 2.79 7.81 34.31
C LEU A 8 2.82 8.48 32.93
N ILE A 9 3.79 8.11 32.09
CA ILE A 9 3.84 8.52 30.67
C ILE A 9 2.74 7.75 29.95
N LEU A 10 1.59 8.39 29.79
CA LEU A 10 0.50 7.89 28.94
C LEU A 10 0.91 8.12 27.47
N ALA A 11 1.55 7.13 26.86
CA ALA A 11 1.82 7.11 25.42
C ALA A 11 0.45 6.99 24.71
N CYS A 12 -0.16 8.12 24.37
CA CYS A 12 -1.23 8.18 23.39
C CYS A 12 -0.65 7.79 22.04
N SER A 13 -0.62 6.49 21.76
CA SER A 13 -0.48 5.96 20.39
C SER A 13 -1.74 6.38 19.64
N GLY A 14 -1.72 7.59 19.07
CA GLY A 14 -2.70 8.01 18.08
C GLY A 14 -2.49 7.11 16.85
N PHE A 15 -3.16 5.96 16.83
CA PHE A 15 -3.47 5.29 15.58
C PHE A 15 -4.37 6.25 14.83
N GLY A 16 -3.80 7.06 13.95
CA GLY A 16 -4.54 7.79 12.94
C GLY A 16 -5.35 6.75 12.18
N GLN A 17 -6.65 6.71 12.42
CA GLN A 17 -7.56 5.86 11.68
C GLN A 17 -7.54 6.39 10.25
N GLN A 18 -6.75 5.72 9.40
CA GLN A 18 -6.63 6.06 8.00
C GLN A 18 -8.03 5.88 7.40
N ARG A 19 -8.61 6.96 6.90
CA ARG A 19 -9.93 6.93 6.27
C ARG A 19 -9.88 5.98 5.06
N ASP A 20 -10.87 5.10 4.95
CA ASP A 20 -11.01 4.24 3.78
C ASP A 20 -11.32 5.10 2.55
N TYR A 21 -10.58 4.89 1.46
CA TYR A 21 -10.74 5.60 0.20
C TYR A 21 -11.89 5.04 -0.67
N LEU A 22 -12.39 3.86 -0.30
CA LEU A 22 -13.55 3.23 -0.89
C LEU A 22 -14.72 3.23 0.11
N THR A 23 -15.92 3.38 -0.41
CA THR A 23 -17.15 3.16 0.36
C THR A 23 -17.35 1.68 0.67
N ALA A 24 -18.21 1.36 1.65
CA ALA A 24 -18.51 -0.04 1.99
C ALA A 24 -19.05 -0.83 0.78
N ASP A 25 -19.91 -0.20 -0.02
CA ASP A 25 -20.49 -0.83 -1.21
C ASP A 25 -19.43 -1.07 -2.30
N GLU A 26 -18.48 -0.14 -2.51
CA GLU A 26 -17.36 -0.30 -3.44
C GLU A 26 -16.41 -1.43 -2.98
N ILE A 27 -16.15 -1.53 -1.68
CA ILE A 27 -15.35 -2.62 -1.11
C ILE A 27 -15.99 -3.97 -1.40
N ASP A 28 -17.30 -4.09 -1.22
CA ASP A 28 -18.03 -5.33 -1.49
C ASP A 28 -17.99 -5.69 -2.98
N GLN A 29 -18.17 -4.71 -3.89
CA GLN A 29 -18.02 -4.92 -5.33
C GLN A 29 -16.62 -5.43 -5.70
N VAL A 30 -15.55 -4.84 -5.13
CA VAL A 30 -14.16 -5.31 -5.36
C VAL A 30 -13.95 -6.73 -4.85
N ARG A 31 -14.57 -7.10 -3.72
CA ARG A 31 -14.49 -8.47 -3.18
C ARG A 31 -15.16 -9.49 -4.08
N GLU A 32 -16.29 -9.14 -4.69
CA GLU A 32 -17.02 -9.98 -5.64
C GLU A 32 -16.25 -10.15 -6.96
N ALA A 33 -15.54 -9.14 -7.40
CA ALA A 33 -14.74 -9.18 -8.62
C ALA A 33 -13.46 -10.02 -8.44
N GLN A 34 -13.54 -11.31 -8.77
CA GLN A 34 -12.40 -12.25 -8.63
C GLN A 34 -11.39 -12.11 -9.78
N GLU A 35 -11.83 -11.70 -10.94
CA GLU A 35 -11.03 -11.60 -12.16
C GLU A 35 -10.35 -10.23 -12.24
N PRO A 36 -9.01 -10.15 -12.49
CA PRO A 36 -8.26 -8.88 -12.47
C PRO A 36 -8.79 -7.83 -13.45
N ASN A 37 -9.15 -8.18 -14.68
CA ASN A 37 -9.72 -7.21 -15.64
C ASN A 37 -11.03 -6.60 -15.11
N ALA A 38 -11.91 -7.43 -14.52
CA ALA A 38 -13.16 -6.94 -13.93
C ALA A 38 -12.88 -5.98 -12.75
N ARG A 39 -11.88 -6.29 -11.94
CA ARG A 39 -11.45 -5.43 -10.83
C ARG A 39 -10.86 -4.12 -11.31
N LEU A 40 -10.04 -4.12 -12.37
CA LEU A 40 -9.52 -2.90 -12.98
C LEU A 40 -10.64 -2.00 -13.50
N LEU A 41 -11.66 -2.58 -14.17
CA LEU A 41 -12.81 -1.82 -14.65
C LEU A 41 -13.60 -1.16 -13.51
N LEU A 42 -13.74 -1.84 -12.36
CA LEU A 42 -14.37 -1.25 -11.17
C LEU A 42 -13.57 -0.07 -10.64
N TYR A 43 -12.25 -0.21 -10.48
CA TYR A 43 -11.42 0.90 -10.01
C TYR A 43 -11.44 2.09 -10.97
N VAL A 44 -11.42 1.86 -12.28
CA VAL A 44 -11.61 2.91 -13.29
C VAL A 44 -12.94 3.62 -13.10
N HIS A 45 -14.01 2.88 -12.83
CA HIS A 45 -15.34 3.46 -12.57
C HIS A 45 -15.30 4.34 -11.31
N PHE A 46 -14.77 3.86 -10.21
CA PHE A 46 -14.66 4.62 -8.96
C PHE A 46 -13.77 5.86 -9.09
N ALA A 47 -12.66 5.77 -9.82
CA ALA A 47 -11.81 6.92 -10.10
C ALA A 47 -12.59 8.02 -10.88
N LYS A 48 -13.35 7.64 -11.90
CA LYS A 48 -14.21 8.56 -12.65
C LYS A 48 -15.31 9.19 -11.78
N GLU A 49 -15.85 8.45 -10.85
CA GLU A 49 -16.83 8.99 -9.89
C GLU A 49 -16.20 10.05 -8.98
N ARG A 50 -14.96 9.84 -8.48
CA ARG A 50 -14.23 10.86 -7.70
C ARG A 50 -13.96 12.13 -8.52
N ILE A 51 -13.56 12.00 -9.78
CA ILE A 51 -13.40 13.16 -10.69
C ILE A 51 -14.73 13.91 -10.88
N ALA A 52 -15.82 13.20 -11.11
CA ALA A 52 -17.15 13.81 -11.27
C ALA A 52 -17.61 14.51 -9.97
N GLU A 53 -17.28 13.98 -8.81
CA GLU A 53 -17.56 14.59 -7.51
C GLU A 53 -16.75 15.87 -7.31
N ILE A 54 -15.46 15.86 -7.60
CA ILE A 54 -14.59 17.06 -7.59
C ILE A 54 -15.18 18.16 -8.47
N GLN A 55 -15.58 17.84 -9.71
CA GLN A 55 -16.20 18.81 -10.61
C GLN A 55 -17.50 19.39 -10.04
N LYS A 56 -18.34 18.57 -9.39
CA LYS A 56 -19.58 19.05 -8.71
C LYS A 56 -19.26 20.02 -7.57
N PHE A 57 -18.20 19.75 -6.79
CA PHE A 57 -17.78 20.66 -5.72
C PHE A 57 -17.21 21.96 -6.26
N LEU A 58 -16.49 21.94 -7.39
CA LEU A 58 -15.97 23.15 -8.03
C LEU A 58 -17.07 24.08 -8.54
N ILE A 59 -18.18 23.52 -9.05
CA ILE A 59 -19.32 24.32 -9.52
C ILE A 59 -20.08 24.97 -8.34
N LYS A 60 -20.15 24.32 -7.19
CA LYS A 60 -20.94 24.78 -6.04
C LYS A 60 -20.05 25.52 -5.04
N GLU A 61 -20.16 26.86 -5.00
CA GLU A 61 -19.48 27.65 -3.98
C GLU A 61 -20.14 27.44 -2.60
N LYS A 62 -19.67 26.46 -1.84
CA LYS A 62 -20.07 26.21 -0.45
C LYS A 62 -18.87 26.35 0.48
N ALA A 63 -19.13 26.82 1.70
CA ALA A 63 -18.11 26.81 2.76
C ALA A 63 -17.66 25.35 3.01
N GLY A 64 -16.34 25.13 3.11
CA GLY A 64 -15.75 23.81 3.33
C GLY A 64 -15.58 22.94 2.08
N ARG A 65 -15.97 23.40 0.88
CA ARG A 65 -15.81 22.62 -0.36
C ARG A 65 -14.36 22.23 -0.64
N SER A 66 -13.40 23.09 -0.29
CA SER A 66 -11.97 22.80 -0.53
C SER A 66 -11.47 21.58 0.27
N ALA A 67 -12.00 21.34 1.45
CA ALA A 67 -11.70 20.12 2.20
C ALA A 67 -12.30 18.88 1.52
N LEU A 68 -13.54 18.98 1.01
CA LEU A 68 -14.18 17.88 0.27
C LEU A 68 -13.44 17.57 -1.04
N ILE A 69 -12.96 18.60 -1.76
CA ILE A 69 -12.14 18.42 -2.96
C ILE A 69 -10.81 17.76 -2.62
N HIS A 70 -10.15 18.21 -1.56
CA HIS A 70 -8.90 17.60 -1.07
C HIS A 70 -9.10 16.11 -0.76
N ASP A 71 -10.13 15.79 0.02
CA ASP A 71 -10.46 14.42 0.40
C ASP A 71 -10.77 13.54 -0.84
N ALA A 72 -11.52 14.05 -1.80
CA ALA A 72 -11.85 13.33 -3.02
C ALA A 72 -10.60 13.11 -3.92
N LEU A 73 -9.66 14.07 -3.94
CA LEU A 73 -8.38 13.92 -4.64
C LEU A 73 -7.50 12.86 -3.98
N GLU A 74 -7.44 12.82 -2.65
CA GLU A 74 -6.70 11.76 -1.94
C GLU A 74 -7.30 10.38 -2.19
N ASP A 75 -8.64 10.26 -2.15
CA ASP A 75 -9.32 9.00 -2.46
C ASP A 75 -9.05 8.57 -3.91
N TYR A 76 -9.11 9.51 -4.85
CA TYR A 76 -8.77 9.27 -6.25
C TYR A 76 -7.33 8.75 -6.41
N THR A 77 -6.35 9.42 -5.81
CA THR A 77 -4.93 9.00 -5.87
C THR A 77 -4.76 7.56 -5.40
N ARG A 78 -5.38 7.19 -4.28
CA ARG A 78 -5.33 5.82 -3.76
C ARG A 78 -6.01 4.80 -4.67
N ILE A 79 -7.05 5.19 -5.41
CA ILE A 79 -7.70 4.32 -6.41
C ILE A 79 -6.75 4.07 -7.58
N ILE A 80 -6.01 5.06 -8.06
CA ILE A 80 -4.99 4.89 -9.11
C ILE A 80 -3.87 3.96 -8.63
N GLU A 81 -3.34 4.16 -7.43
CA GLU A 81 -2.35 3.25 -6.82
C GLU A 81 -2.87 1.80 -6.70
N ALA A 82 -4.17 1.63 -6.43
CA ALA A 82 -4.79 0.31 -6.39
C ALA A 82 -4.88 -0.33 -7.77
N ILE A 83 -5.11 0.44 -8.85
CA ILE A 83 -5.06 -0.02 -10.25
C ILE A 83 -3.67 -0.60 -10.54
N ASP A 84 -2.60 0.12 -10.21
CA ASP A 84 -1.23 -0.33 -10.42
C ASP A 84 -0.91 -1.60 -9.63
N THR A 85 -1.33 -1.65 -8.37
CA THR A 85 -1.15 -2.82 -7.50
C THR A 85 -1.83 -4.06 -8.07
N VAL A 86 -3.07 -3.95 -8.56
CA VAL A 86 -3.82 -5.06 -9.16
C VAL A 86 -3.19 -5.50 -10.48
N SER A 87 -2.74 -4.55 -11.29
CA SER A 87 -2.06 -4.82 -12.56
C SER A 87 -0.75 -5.58 -12.34
N ASP A 88 0.08 -5.10 -11.43
CA ASP A 88 1.37 -5.73 -11.11
C ASP A 88 1.20 -7.15 -10.54
N ASP A 89 0.25 -7.35 -9.63
CA ASP A 89 -0.03 -8.67 -9.07
C ASP A 89 -0.52 -9.65 -10.17
N ALA A 90 -1.38 -9.20 -11.07
CA ALA A 90 -1.85 -10.01 -12.17
C ALA A 90 -0.72 -10.36 -13.17
N LEU A 91 0.17 -9.41 -13.49
CA LEU A 91 1.33 -9.64 -14.34
C LEU A 91 2.33 -10.63 -13.70
N ARG A 92 2.59 -10.53 -12.39
CA ARG A 92 3.40 -11.52 -11.64
C ARG A 92 2.81 -12.92 -11.72
N ARG A 93 1.49 -13.02 -11.71
CA ARG A 93 0.76 -14.29 -11.87
C ARG A 93 0.58 -14.71 -13.33
N LYS A 94 1.07 -13.93 -14.29
CA LYS A 94 0.95 -14.17 -15.75
C LYS A 94 -0.51 -14.25 -16.23
N VAL A 95 -1.38 -13.43 -15.64
CA VAL A 95 -2.77 -13.29 -16.06
C VAL A 95 -2.85 -12.26 -17.19
N ALA A 96 -3.61 -12.55 -18.22
CA ALA A 96 -3.82 -11.61 -19.34
C ALA A 96 -4.63 -10.39 -18.89
N LEU A 97 -4.14 -9.18 -19.20
CA LEU A 97 -4.73 -7.90 -18.79
C LEU A 97 -5.11 -6.99 -19.97
N ASP A 98 -5.10 -7.50 -21.20
CA ASP A 98 -5.23 -6.68 -22.40
C ASP A 98 -6.49 -5.80 -22.39
N VAL A 99 -7.63 -6.32 -21.91
CA VAL A 99 -8.89 -5.58 -21.83
C VAL A 99 -8.86 -4.54 -20.72
N GLY A 100 -8.41 -4.93 -19.54
CA GLY A 100 -8.34 -4.06 -18.36
C GLY A 100 -7.37 -2.91 -18.56
N MET A 101 -6.15 -3.20 -19.00
CA MET A 101 -5.12 -2.19 -19.22
C MET A 101 -5.48 -1.19 -20.32
N LYS A 102 -6.14 -1.63 -21.39
CA LYS A 102 -6.64 -0.69 -22.40
C LYS A 102 -7.66 0.28 -21.80
N ALA A 103 -8.60 -0.23 -21.02
CA ALA A 103 -9.60 0.61 -20.37
C ALA A 103 -8.98 1.58 -19.35
N VAL A 104 -7.94 1.14 -18.63
CA VAL A 104 -7.15 1.97 -17.70
C VAL A 104 -6.49 3.10 -18.49
N ALA A 105 -5.68 2.80 -19.51
CA ALA A 105 -4.96 3.80 -20.30
C ALA A 105 -5.90 4.86 -20.92
N ASP A 106 -7.01 4.43 -21.50
CA ASP A 106 -8.01 5.33 -22.09
C ASP A 106 -8.63 6.25 -21.01
N ALA A 107 -8.91 5.71 -19.82
CA ALA A 107 -9.53 6.45 -18.73
C ALA A 107 -8.56 7.42 -18.06
N GLU A 108 -7.31 7.01 -17.80
CA GLU A 108 -6.27 7.85 -17.18
C GLU A 108 -5.97 9.07 -18.03
N LYS A 109 -5.87 8.92 -19.34
CA LYS A 109 -5.70 10.03 -20.26
C LYS A 109 -6.83 11.05 -20.17
N GLU A 110 -8.09 10.59 -20.07
CA GLU A 110 -9.25 11.47 -19.91
C GLU A 110 -9.24 12.20 -18.56
N MET A 111 -8.94 11.44 -17.48
CA MET A 111 -8.89 11.97 -16.12
C MET A 111 -7.74 12.95 -15.95
N LEU A 112 -6.54 12.66 -16.48
CA LEU A 112 -5.37 13.54 -16.46
C LEU A 112 -5.68 14.86 -17.18
N THR A 113 -6.35 14.81 -18.34
CA THR A 113 -6.80 16.01 -19.04
C THR A 113 -7.74 16.86 -18.18
N THR A 114 -8.59 16.21 -17.38
CA THR A 114 -9.54 16.90 -16.49
C THR A 114 -8.83 17.51 -15.28
N LEU A 115 -7.89 16.79 -14.66
CA LEU A 115 -7.10 17.28 -13.53
C LEU A 115 -6.25 18.50 -13.94
N ASN A 116 -5.58 18.46 -15.08
CA ASN A 116 -4.80 19.58 -15.60
C ASN A 116 -5.68 20.83 -15.84
N LYS A 117 -6.91 20.65 -16.37
CA LYS A 117 -7.86 21.76 -16.49
C LYS A 117 -8.28 22.36 -15.14
N ILE A 118 -8.34 21.55 -14.09
CA ILE A 118 -8.62 22.02 -12.74
C ILE A 118 -7.42 22.82 -12.21
N GLU A 119 -6.20 22.37 -12.46
CA GLU A 119 -4.97 23.08 -12.08
C GLU A 119 -4.85 24.44 -12.79
N GLU A 120 -5.19 24.50 -14.05
CA GLU A 120 -5.18 25.74 -14.84
C GLU A 120 -6.36 26.68 -14.53
N SER A 121 -7.30 26.26 -13.69
CA SER A 121 -8.48 27.04 -13.37
C SER A 121 -8.19 28.19 -12.39
N ASP A 122 -8.94 29.31 -12.51
CA ASP A 122 -8.89 30.45 -11.58
C ASP A 122 -9.67 30.20 -10.27
N ALA A 123 -9.75 28.97 -9.80
CA ALA A 123 -10.47 28.64 -8.57
C ALA A 123 -9.81 29.33 -7.36
N LYS A 124 -10.53 30.24 -6.69
CA LYS A 124 -10.02 31.06 -5.57
C LYS A 124 -9.49 30.24 -4.39
N ASP A 125 -9.96 29.03 -4.23
CA ASP A 125 -9.58 28.09 -3.17
C ASP A 125 -8.60 27.01 -3.61
N LEU A 126 -8.09 27.09 -4.86
CA LEU A 126 -7.08 26.18 -5.41
C LEU A 126 -5.88 25.95 -4.45
N PRO A 127 -5.27 26.97 -3.83
CA PRO A 127 -4.13 26.77 -2.94
C PRO A 127 -4.42 25.87 -1.73
N ARG A 128 -5.68 25.63 -1.40
CA ARG A 128 -6.09 24.78 -0.26
C ARG A 128 -6.06 23.29 -0.58
N PHE A 129 -6.14 22.92 -1.84
CA PHE A 129 -6.09 21.54 -2.32
C PHE A 129 -5.05 21.31 -3.41
N GLU A 130 -4.22 22.30 -3.72
CA GLU A 130 -3.19 22.26 -4.77
C GLU A 130 -2.23 21.07 -4.58
N PHE A 131 -1.82 20.81 -3.33
CA PHE A 131 -0.91 19.70 -3.05
C PHE A 131 -1.54 18.34 -3.41
N ALA A 132 -2.78 18.11 -3.01
CA ALA A 132 -3.50 16.87 -3.35
C ALA A 132 -3.78 16.79 -4.87
N LEU A 133 -4.04 17.92 -5.53
CA LEU A 133 -4.24 17.96 -6.97
C LEU A 133 -2.95 17.59 -7.73
N LYS A 134 -1.81 18.16 -7.36
CA LYS A 134 -0.51 17.80 -7.94
C LYS A 134 -0.17 16.34 -7.72
N ALA A 135 -0.37 15.82 -6.51
CA ALA A 135 -0.19 14.40 -6.22
C ALA A 135 -1.08 13.52 -7.12
N ALA A 136 -2.34 13.91 -7.32
CA ALA A 136 -3.25 13.20 -8.22
C ALA A 136 -2.79 13.23 -9.68
N ILE A 137 -2.30 14.39 -10.17
CA ILE A 137 -1.75 14.53 -11.52
C ILE A 137 -0.51 13.66 -11.69
N ASP A 138 0.46 13.78 -10.78
CA ASP A 138 1.71 13.02 -10.82
C ASP A 138 1.45 11.51 -10.80
N THR A 139 0.64 11.03 -9.84
CA THR A 139 0.29 9.61 -9.75
C THR A 139 -0.43 9.10 -11.00
N THR A 140 -1.34 9.91 -11.58
CA THR A 140 -2.05 9.51 -12.81
C THR A 140 -1.12 9.49 -14.01
N SER A 141 -0.18 10.45 -14.11
CA SER A 141 0.81 10.48 -15.18
C SER A 141 1.74 9.28 -15.14
N ASP A 142 2.22 8.93 -13.96
CA ASP A 142 3.07 7.76 -13.75
C ASP A 142 2.33 6.46 -14.11
N SER A 143 1.05 6.34 -13.68
CA SER A 143 0.21 5.17 -13.99
C SER A 143 -0.13 5.09 -15.47
N GLU A 144 -0.42 6.24 -16.15
CA GLU A 144 -0.64 6.28 -17.60
C GLU A 144 0.59 5.77 -18.37
N GLU A 145 1.79 6.18 -17.99
CA GLU A 145 3.03 5.69 -18.59
C GLU A 145 3.15 4.17 -18.43
N LEU A 146 2.92 3.66 -17.22
CA LEU A 146 2.92 2.21 -16.94
C LEU A 146 1.84 1.45 -17.71
N SER A 147 0.66 2.04 -17.90
CA SER A 147 -0.46 1.40 -18.61
C SER A 147 -0.26 1.33 -20.13
N GLN A 148 0.55 2.23 -20.68
CA GLN A 148 0.94 2.24 -22.11
C GLN A 148 2.16 1.36 -22.42
N GLU A 149 2.92 0.97 -21.41
CA GLU A 149 4.09 0.12 -21.58
C GLU A 149 3.72 -1.28 -22.10
N ASP A 150 4.58 -1.88 -22.95
CA ASP A 150 4.38 -3.25 -23.39
C ASP A 150 4.32 -4.21 -22.19
N LEU A 151 3.21 -4.92 -22.04
CA LEU A 151 2.97 -5.85 -20.93
C LEU A 151 4.08 -6.90 -20.75
N LYS A 152 4.79 -7.27 -21.84
CA LYS A 152 5.96 -8.18 -21.76
C LYS A 152 7.14 -7.51 -21.11
N THR A 153 7.43 -6.25 -21.46
CA THR A 153 8.51 -5.46 -20.87
C THR A 153 8.24 -5.27 -19.38
N ARG A 154 7.05 -4.81 -19.01
CA ARG A 154 6.62 -4.64 -17.62
C ARG A 154 6.70 -5.95 -16.80
N THR A 155 6.26 -7.08 -17.38
CA THR A 155 6.38 -8.40 -16.73
C THR A 155 7.85 -8.77 -16.46
N THR A 156 8.75 -8.49 -17.39
CA THR A 156 10.18 -8.77 -17.23
C THR A 156 10.81 -7.88 -16.16
N GLU A 157 10.47 -6.63 -16.12
CA GLU A 157 10.94 -5.68 -15.10
C GLU A 157 10.47 -6.06 -13.69
N LEU A 158 9.20 -6.43 -13.53
CA LEU A 158 8.66 -6.92 -12.26
C LEU A 158 9.41 -8.18 -11.78
N ALA A 159 9.67 -9.14 -12.68
CA ALA A 159 10.44 -10.33 -12.34
C ALA A 159 11.87 -9.99 -11.89
N THR A 160 12.50 -8.99 -12.50
CA THR A 160 13.86 -8.55 -12.12
C THR A 160 13.86 -7.79 -10.78
N LYS A 161 12.84 -6.98 -10.50
CA LYS A 161 12.67 -6.32 -9.20
C LYS A 161 12.45 -7.34 -8.09
N ASP A 162 11.56 -8.31 -8.29
CA ASP A 162 11.29 -9.38 -7.31
C ASP A 162 12.52 -10.23 -6.99
N THR A 163 13.39 -10.50 -7.99
CA THR A 163 14.66 -11.24 -7.75
C THR A 163 15.64 -10.42 -6.92
N LYS A 164 15.82 -9.14 -7.24
CA LYS A 164 16.67 -8.22 -6.47
C LYS A 164 16.22 -8.09 -5.02
N GLU A 165 14.92 -7.88 -4.78
CA GLU A 165 14.39 -7.81 -3.42
C GLU A 165 14.62 -9.09 -2.61
N LYS A 166 14.49 -10.27 -3.25
CA LYS A 166 14.78 -11.55 -2.60
C LYS A 166 16.24 -11.68 -2.23
N GLU A 167 17.14 -11.29 -3.13
CA GLU A 167 18.59 -11.31 -2.87
C GLU A 167 18.97 -10.36 -1.75
N GLU A 168 18.43 -9.13 -1.73
CA GLU A 168 18.64 -8.16 -0.65
C GLU A 168 18.12 -8.67 0.71
N LYS A 169 16.91 -9.23 0.73
CA LYS A 169 16.36 -9.83 1.96
C LYS A 169 17.21 -11.01 2.46
N GLN A 170 17.72 -11.85 1.57
CA GLN A 170 18.61 -12.96 1.93
C GLN A 170 19.96 -12.45 2.45
N ALA A 171 20.52 -11.41 1.83
CA ALA A 171 21.76 -10.79 2.27
C ALA A 171 21.62 -10.18 3.69
N LEU A 172 20.49 -9.50 3.97
CA LEU A 172 20.18 -8.95 5.29
C LEU A 172 20.00 -10.03 6.37
N LEU A 173 19.33 -11.14 6.02
CA LEU A 173 19.18 -12.29 6.95
C LEU A 173 20.53 -12.97 7.22
N GLY A 174 21.35 -13.19 6.19
CA GLY A 174 22.68 -13.77 6.33
C GLY A 174 23.63 -12.90 7.15
N THR A 175 23.44 -11.57 7.17
CA THR A 175 24.21 -10.65 8.01
C THR A 175 23.79 -10.75 9.48
N LYS A 176 22.48 -10.87 9.75
CA LYS A 176 21.94 -11.07 11.11
C LYS A 176 22.42 -12.38 11.74
N GLU A 177 22.39 -13.49 10.98
CA GLU A 177 22.92 -14.78 11.48
C GLU A 177 24.43 -14.75 11.77
N LYS A 178 25.21 -13.95 11.01
CA LYS A 178 26.64 -13.77 11.28
C LYS A 178 26.90 -12.88 12.51
N GLU A 179 26.05 -11.89 12.78
CA GLU A 179 26.14 -11.06 13.98
C GLU A 179 25.74 -11.85 15.23
N GLU A 180 24.67 -12.64 15.18
CA GLU A 180 24.26 -13.51 16.29
C GLU A 180 25.30 -14.58 16.61
N LYS A 181 26.01 -15.15 15.62
CA LYS A 181 27.11 -16.07 15.84
C LYS A 181 28.35 -15.39 16.44
N LYS A 182 28.64 -14.13 16.09
CA LYS A 182 29.75 -13.38 16.68
C LYS A 182 29.48 -12.95 18.11
N THR A 183 28.23 -12.70 18.49
CA THR A 183 27.88 -12.40 19.89
C THR A 183 27.83 -13.66 20.77
N ALA A 184 27.56 -14.83 20.18
CA ALA A 184 27.60 -16.11 20.91
C ALA A 184 29.00 -16.63 21.18
N ASP A 185 30.01 -16.27 20.35
CA ASP A 185 31.39 -16.74 20.49
C ASP A 185 32.25 -15.87 21.43
N ASN A 186 31.73 -14.74 21.95
CA ASN A 186 32.44 -13.81 22.80
C ASN A 186 32.05 -13.90 24.28
N THR A 187 31.38 -14.96 24.70
CA THR A 187 30.99 -15.20 26.10
C THR A 187 31.52 -16.53 26.65
N ASP A 188 32.74 -16.92 26.26
CA ASP A 188 33.47 -17.99 26.98
C ASP A 188 34.57 -17.38 27.88
N THR A 189 34.13 -16.91 29.04
CA THR A 189 35.04 -16.79 30.21
C THR A 189 34.28 -17.16 31.48
N LYS A 190 34.64 -18.35 31.99
CA LYS A 190 34.59 -18.77 33.40
C LYS A 190 33.35 -18.41 34.23
N ASP A 191 32.44 -19.34 34.41
CA ASP A 191 32.17 -19.86 35.76
C ASP A 191 31.16 -21.03 35.64
N GLY A 192 31.50 -22.15 36.28
CA GLY A 192 30.73 -23.39 36.26
C GLY A 192 29.37 -23.27 36.95
N LYS A 193 28.30 -23.20 36.16
CA LYS A 193 26.93 -23.53 36.58
C LYS A 193 26.28 -24.49 35.61
N PRO A 194 25.53 -25.48 36.07
CA PRO A 194 24.97 -26.54 35.23
C PRO A 194 23.96 -25.98 34.24
N LYS A 195 24.08 -26.37 32.95
CA LYS A 195 23.15 -26.07 31.88
C LYS A 195 21.72 -26.46 32.29
N ARG A 196 20.82 -25.49 32.38
CA ARG A 196 19.38 -25.73 32.50
C ARG A 196 18.89 -26.34 31.19
N LYS A 197 18.34 -27.55 31.29
CA LYS A 197 17.67 -28.24 30.16
C LYS A 197 16.48 -27.38 29.72
N ALA A 198 16.27 -27.26 28.41
CA ALA A 198 15.09 -26.59 27.84
C ALA A 198 13.80 -27.25 28.39
N PRO A 199 12.74 -26.50 28.65
CA PRO A 199 11.48 -27.04 29.15
C PRO A 199 10.90 -28.03 28.12
N SER A 200 10.63 -29.27 28.60
CA SER A 200 9.96 -30.30 27.81
C SER A 200 8.46 -30.01 27.73
N LEU A 201 7.86 -30.15 26.56
CA LEU A 201 6.41 -30.01 26.33
C LEU A 201 5.60 -31.21 26.92
N TYR A 202 6.30 -32.24 27.42
CA TYR A 202 5.64 -33.45 27.98
C TYR A 202 5.62 -33.41 29.51
N LYS A 203 4.52 -33.84 30.10
CA LYS A 203 4.40 -33.99 31.55
C LYS A 203 5.36 -35.08 32.08
N PRO A 204 5.85 -34.98 33.31
CA PRO A 204 6.71 -36.01 33.89
C PRO A 204 6.01 -37.36 33.91
N GLY A 205 6.53 -38.35 33.14
CA GLY A 205 6.00 -39.72 33.04
C GLY A 205 5.38 -40.10 31.69
N GLU A 206 5.25 -39.17 30.75
CA GLU A 206 4.67 -39.44 29.41
C GLU A 206 5.80 -39.75 28.39
N LYS A 207 5.69 -40.94 27.75
CA LYS A 207 6.65 -41.31 26.68
C LYS A 207 6.17 -40.77 25.33
N PRO A 208 7.08 -40.25 24.47
CA PRO A 208 6.70 -39.84 23.13
C PRO A 208 6.23 -41.05 22.29
N PRO A 209 5.27 -40.86 21.36
CA PRO A 209 4.81 -41.92 20.48
C PRO A 209 5.93 -42.36 19.53
N ASP A 210 6.05 -43.69 19.37
CA ASP A 210 7.00 -44.30 18.44
C ASP A 210 6.67 -43.90 16.99
N LYS A 211 7.70 -43.45 16.27
CA LYS A 211 7.58 -43.18 14.84
C LYS A 211 7.49 -44.49 14.07
N GLN A 212 6.36 -44.75 13.44
CA GLN A 212 6.22 -45.69 12.32
C GLN A 212 6.57 -45.00 11.01
#